data_add6ef494eb9e5a5de1f41dcf0389f5d
#
_entry.id   add6ef494eb9e5a5de1f41dcf0389f5d
#
_cell.length_a   1.000
_cell.length_b   1.000
_cell.length_c   1.000
_cell.angle_alpha   90.00
_cell.angle_beta   90.00
_cell.angle_gamma   90.00
#
_symmetry.space_group_name_H-M   'P 1'
#
loop_
_entity.id
_entity.type
_entity.pdbx_description
1 polymer ?
#
loop_
_entity_poly.entity_id
_entity_poly.type
_entity_poly.pdbx_seq_one_letter_code
_entity_poly.pdbx_strand_id
1 'polypeptide(L)'
;MSRVFLTVLDAVGAGEAPDAADYGDAGTNTLGHVIARCNPKLPNMAALGLGQIPGTGYRWDGKVKGAYGRGQEQSKGKDTTSGHWEIAGVRVERPFPVFPEGFPASFIEAFEQRIGHRVIGNKPASGTAILDELGAEHLQNHTPIVYTSGDSVFQIACHEELFPPEKLYEFCRTAREMLQGDLGVGRVIARPFVGTPGNFTRTGNRRDFSLPPCGRTLLRAVQDAGMESIGVGKIEDIFAHEGLTQSDHAAGNPACMDALVRFMKTDFDGLCFTNLVDTDSVYGHRNNPEGFAGALEEFDARLAEMEALLRPGDLMIITADHGCDPCFLQSTDHSREYIPIMAWTPGMTEGTDLGTRATFADIGATCAEWLGLPERFDATSFAKALRTF
;
A
#
# COMPACT_ATOMS: atom_id res chain seq x y z
N MET A 1 0.55 15.88 24.11
CA MET A 1 0.32 15.58 22.68
C MET A 1 1.29 14.53 22.29
N SER A 2 0.80 13.43 21.73
CA SER A 2 1.64 12.36 21.18
C SER A 2 1.28 12.16 19.72
N ARG A 3 2.24 12.35 18.82
CA ARG A 3 2.05 12.15 17.39
C ARG A 3 2.86 10.96 16.91
N VAL A 4 2.27 10.14 16.06
CA VAL A 4 2.96 9.05 15.38
C VAL A 4 2.95 9.35 13.88
N PHE A 5 4.12 9.32 13.27
CA PHE A 5 4.34 9.45 11.83
C PHE A 5 4.78 8.08 11.29
N LEU A 6 3.84 7.36 10.69
CA LEU A 6 4.07 6.04 10.10
C LEU A 6 4.17 6.20 8.58
N THR A 7 5.36 5.92 8.04
CA THR A 7 5.64 6.05 6.60
C THR A 7 5.94 4.68 6.02
N VAL A 8 5.18 4.27 5.02
CA VAL A 8 5.41 3.09 4.21
C VAL A 8 6.09 3.50 2.91
N LEU A 9 7.27 2.96 2.67
CA LEU A 9 7.95 2.95 1.39
C LEU A 9 7.42 1.72 0.63
N ASP A 10 6.46 1.94 -0.26
CA ASP A 10 5.72 0.86 -0.94
C ASP A 10 6.68 -0.08 -1.69
N ALA A 11 6.53 -1.37 -1.51
CA ALA A 11 7.33 -2.43 -2.12
C ALA A 11 8.83 -2.50 -1.72
N VAL A 12 9.25 -1.85 -0.62
CA VAL A 12 10.67 -1.86 -0.20
C VAL A 12 10.97 -3.05 0.71
N GLY A 13 10.93 -4.27 0.16
CA GLY A 13 11.24 -5.51 0.88
C GLY A 13 12.71 -5.63 1.29
N ALA A 14 12.99 -6.48 2.28
CA ALA A 14 14.31 -6.70 2.88
C ALA A 14 14.67 -8.20 2.97
N GLY A 15 14.62 -8.88 1.84
CA GLY A 15 14.97 -10.29 1.66
C GLY A 15 13.77 -11.24 1.76
N GLU A 16 13.88 -12.38 1.09
CA GLU A 16 12.83 -13.39 1.00
C GLU A 16 12.30 -13.81 2.38
N ALA A 17 10.98 -13.89 2.51
CA ALA A 17 10.32 -14.44 3.69
C ALA A 17 10.46 -15.98 3.70
N PRO A 18 10.30 -16.65 4.86
CA PRO A 18 10.44 -18.12 4.95
C PRO A 18 9.51 -18.90 4.04
N ASP A 19 8.37 -18.32 3.68
CA ASP A 19 7.34 -18.90 2.80
C ASP A 19 7.37 -18.32 1.37
N ALA A 20 8.42 -17.57 1.00
CA ALA A 20 8.54 -16.96 -0.32
C ALA A 20 8.44 -17.97 -1.48
N ALA A 21 8.97 -19.19 -1.29
CA ALA A 21 8.90 -20.25 -2.28
C ALA A 21 7.45 -20.65 -2.62
N ASP A 22 6.53 -20.59 -1.66
CA ASP A 22 5.10 -20.91 -1.86
C ASP A 22 4.40 -19.90 -2.77
N TYR A 23 4.98 -18.69 -2.87
CA TYR A 23 4.51 -17.58 -3.73
C TYR A 23 5.29 -17.47 -5.05
N GLY A 24 6.28 -18.33 -5.27
CA GLY A 24 7.17 -18.25 -6.44
C GLY A 24 8.26 -17.19 -6.34
N ASP A 25 8.52 -16.67 -5.15
CA ASP A 25 9.38 -15.52 -4.90
C ASP A 25 10.72 -15.90 -4.24
N ALA A 26 11.11 -17.19 -4.32
CA ALA A 26 12.39 -17.63 -3.80
C ALA A 26 13.55 -16.87 -4.45
N GLY A 27 14.46 -16.34 -3.65
CA GLY A 27 15.61 -15.57 -4.09
C GLY A 27 15.35 -14.07 -4.30
N THR A 28 14.16 -13.56 -3.99
CA THR A 28 13.89 -12.11 -4.02
C THR A 28 14.54 -11.39 -2.84
N ASN A 29 15.04 -10.19 -3.09
CA ASN A 29 15.59 -9.32 -2.07
C ASN A 29 15.65 -7.88 -2.60
N THR A 30 14.54 -7.19 -2.53
CA THR A 30 14.35 -5.87 -3.13
C THR A 30 15.46 -4.89 -2.74
N LEU A 31 15.60 -4.59 -1.44
CA LEU A 31 16.66 -3.67 -0.97
C LEU A 31 18.07 -4.19 -1.26
N GLY A 32 18.32 -5.45 -0.95
CA GLY A 32 19.66 -6.03 -1.13
C GLY A 32 20.14 -5.98 -2.58
N HIS A 33 19.27 -6.32 -3.53
CA HIS A 33 19.61 -6.30 -4.95
C HIS A 33 19.74 -4.87 -5.50
N VAL A 34 18.84 -3.96 -5.12
CA VAL A 34 18.94 -2.54 -5.51
C VAL A 34 20.22 -1.91 -4.94
N ILE A 35 20.55 -2.16 -3.68
CA ILE A 35 21.76 -1.65 -3.03
C ILE A 35 23.01 -2.23 -3.72
N ALA A 36 23.05 -3.53 -3.96
CA ALA A 36 24.19 -4.18 -4.61
C ALA A 36 24.42 -3.67 -6.05
N ARG A 37 23.34 -3.40 -6.79
CA ARG A 37 23.40 -2.96 -8.18
C ARG A 37 23.65 -1.47 -8.35
N CYS A 38 22.94 -0.63 -7.58
CA CYS A 38 22.90 0.82 -7.79
C CYS A 38 23.73 1.61 -6.77
N ASN A 39 24.09 1.00 -5.63
CA ASN A 39 24.84 1.64 -4.55
C ASN A 39 24.28 3.01 -4.14
N PRO A 40 22.98 3.13 -3.79
CA PRO A 40 22.33 4.38 -3.46
C PRO A 40 22.94 5.01 -2.20
N LYS A 41 22.89 6.33 -2.11
CA LYS A 41 23.36 7.09 -0.94
C LYS A 41 22.22 7.31 0.04
N LEU A 42 22.18 6.53 1.11
CA LEU A 42 21.12 6.52 2.11
C LEU A 42 21.67 6.82 3.54
N PRO A 43 22.40 7.94 3.77
CA PRO A 43 23.06 8.17 5.04
C PRO A 43 22.07 8.38 6.21
N ASN A 44 20.89 8.97 5.97
CA ASN A 44 19.91 9.22 7.01
C ASN A 44 19.19 7.93 7.43
N MET A 45 18.76 7.12 6.46
CA MET A 45 18.20 5.77 6.75
C MET A 45 19.25 4.87 7.41
N ALA A 46 20.52 4.97 7.00
CA ALA A 46 21.60 4.22 7.61
C ALA A 46 21.86 4.65 9.07
N ALA A 47 21.77 5.94 9.39
CA ALA A 47 21.83 6.44 10.77
C ALA A 47 20.65 5.95 11.61
N LEU A 48 19.50 5.62 11.00
CA LEU A 48 18.37 4.96 11.67
C LEU A 48 18.52 3.44 11.76
N GLY A 49 19.52 2.84 11.12
CA GLY A 49 19.86 1.44 11.26
C GLY A 49 19.63 0.58 10.02
N LEU A 50 19.35 1.14 8.84
CA LEU A 50 19.14 0.38 7.60
C LEU A 50 20.22 -0.68 7.37
N GLY A 51 21.50 -0.31 7.54
CA GLY A 51 22.61 -1.23 7.32
C GLY A 51 22.74 -2.37 8.35
N GLN A 52 21.99 -2.32 9.43
CA GLN A 52 21.94 -3.35 10.47
C GLN A 52 20.81 -4.38 10.21
N ILE A 53 19.87 -4.06 9.32
CA ILE A 53 18.75 -4.94 8.99
C ILE A 53 19.26 -6.09 8.10
N PRO A 54 19.07 -7.36 8.51
CA PRO A 54 19.47 -8.50 7.70
C PRO A 54 18.83 -8.47 6.31
N GLY A 55 19.61 -8.77 5.27
CA GLY A 55 19.16 -8.78 3.89
C GLY A 55 19.49 -7.51 3.10
N THR A 56 19.62 -6.34 3.74
CA THR A 56 19.86 -5.07 3.02
C THR A 56 21.26 -4.97 2.42
N GLY A 57 22.28 -5.51 3.10
CA GLY A 57 23.67 -5.45 2.65
C GLY A 57 24.26 -4.03 2.60
N TYR A 58 23.55 -3.02 3.11
CA TYR A 58 24.01 -1.64 3.12
C TYR A 58 25.19 -1.46 4.10
N ARG A 59 26.31 -0.92 3.62
CA ARG A 59 27.49 -0.68 4.46
C ARG A 59 27.40 0.69 5.09
N TRP A 60 27.51 0.72 6.41
CA TRP A 60 27.51 1.95 7.20
C TRP A 60 28.54 1.86 8.33
N ASP A 61 29.43 2.81 8.40
CA ASP A 61 30.47 2.93 9.44
C ASP A 61 30.19 4.07 10.43
N GLY A 62 29.10 4.84 10.18
CA GLY A 62 28.64 5.88 11.08
C GLY A 62 27.87 5.35 12.28
N LYS A 63 27.54 6.25 13.20
CA LYS A 63 26.76 5.93 14.39
C LYS A 63 25.30 5.62 14.00
N VAL A 64 24.75 4.55 14.57
CA VAL A 64 23.31 4.23 14.49
C VAL A 64 22.63 4.81 15.72
N LYS A 65 21.52 5.54 15.51
CA LYS A 65 20.75 6.23 16.55
C LYS A 65 19.29 5.75 16.66
N GLY A 66 18.78 5.04 15.65
CA GLY A 66 17.39 4.55 15.60
C GLY A 66 17.26 3.11 16.08
N ALA A 67 16.03 2.68 16.29
CA ALA A 67 15.69 1.27 16.46
C ALA A 67 15.45 0.65 15.08
N TYR A 68 15.98 -0.54 14.85
CA TYR A 68 15.97 -1.22 13.56
C TYR A 68 15.65 -2.71 13.69
N GLY A 69 15.02 -3.25 12.69
CA GLY A 69 14.68 -4.66 12.60
C GLY A 69 13.94 -4.95 11.31
N ARG A 70 13.33 -6.12 11.21
CA ARG A 70 12.47 -6.49 10.08
C ARG A 70 11.22 -7.19 10.55
N GLY A 71 10.13 -7.07 9.78
CA GLY A 71 8.85 -7.74 10.03
C GLY A 71 8.64 -8.91 9.07
N GLN A 72 7.99 -9.97 9.54
CA GLN A 72 7.50 -11.09 8.74
C GLN A 72 6.01 -10.96 8.55
N GLU A 73 5.50 -11.01 7.33
CA GLU A 73 4.08 -11.00 7.04
C GLU A 73 3.41 -12.31 7.47
N GLN A 74 2.26 -12.21 8.11
CA GLN A 74 1.40 -13.34 8.47
C GLN A 74 0.15 -13.44 7.59
N SER A 75 -0.24 -12.33 6.95
CA SER A 75 -1.33 -12.31 5.98
C SER A 75 -1.05 -13.27 4.83
N LYS A 76 -2.11 -13.80 4.22
CA LYS A 76 -2.00 -14.75 3.09
C LYS A 76 -1.94 -14.05 1.72
N GLY A 77 -1.67 -12.76 1.70
CA GLY A 77 -1.39 -11.95 0.52
C GLY A 77 0.09 -11.59 0.40
N LYS A 78 0.43 -10.86 -0.62
CA LYS A 78 1.72 -10.17 -0.82
C LYS A 78 1.48 -8.83 -1.54
N ASP A 79 0.30 -8.28 -1.36
CA ASP A 79 -0.17 -7.07 -2.04
C ASP A 79 -0.26 -5.89 -1.06
N THR A 80 -0.29 -4.67 -1.61
CA THR A 80 -0.35 -3.42 -0.84
C THR A 80 -1.47 -3.43 0.21
N THR A 81 -2.64 -3.98 -0.11
CA THR A 81 -3.78 -3.99 0.81
C THR A 81 -3.51 -4.90 2.00
N SER A 82 -3.06 -6.15 1.77
CA SER A 82 -2.78 -7.12 2.84
C SER A 82 -1.65 -6.65 3.75
N GLY A 83 -0.57 -6.08 3.19
CA GLY A 83 0.55 -5.55 3.96
C GLY A 83 0.14 -4.36 4.84
N HIS A 84 -0.54 -3.35 4.27
CA HIS A 84 -1.01 -2.19 5.03
C HIS A 84 -2.03 -2.55 6.11
N TRP A 85 -2.96 -3.48 5.82
CA TRP A 85 -3.93 -3.91 6.82
C TRP A 85 -3.25 -4.64 7.97
N GLU A 86 -2.25 -5.48 7.70
CA GLU A 86 -1.52 -6.15 8.77
C GLU A 86 -0.70 -5.16 9.60
N ILE A 87 -0.03 -4.19 8.98
CA ILE A 87 0.63 -3.07 9.69
C ILE A 87 -0.38 -2.38 10.63
N ALA A 88 -1.62 -2.18 10.17
CA ALA A 88 -2.69 -1.57 10.96
C ALA A 88 -3.41 -2.54 11.90
N GLY A 89 -2.93 -3.78 12.07
CA GLY A 89 -3.44 -4.75 13.03
C GLY A 89 -4.48 -5.74 12.51
N VAL A 90 -4.75 -5.78 11.19
CA VAL A 90 -5.74 -6.68 10.59
C VAL A 90 -5.07 -7.69 9.68
N ARG A 91 -5.03 -8.95 10.10
CA ARG A 91 -4.47 -10.05 9.29
C ARG A 91 -5.48 -10.53 8.25
N VAL A 92 -5.02 -10.72 7.03
CA VAL A 92 -5.78 -11.32 5.94
C VAL A 92 -5.57 -12.84 5.97
N GLU A 93 -6.57 -13.58 6.44
CA GLU A 93 -6.47 -15.04 6.65
C GLU A 93 -6.61 -15.84 5.34
N ARG A 94 -7.19 -15.25 4.29
CA ARG A 94 -7.36 -15.86 2.97
C ARG A 94 -6.96 -14.86 1.89
N PRO A 95 -6.18 -15.28 0.88
CA PRO A 95 -5.87 -14.42 -0.24
C PRO A 95 -7.15 -13.86 -0.87
N PHE A 96 -7.09 -12.64 -1.36
CA PHE A 96 -8.20 -12.11 -2.16
C PHE A 96 -8.41 -12.97 -3.40
N PRO A 97 -9.68 -13.31 -3.74
CA PRO A 97 -9.96 -14.18 -4.85
C PRO A 97 -9.58 -13.55 -6.20
N VAL A 98 -9.06 -14.37 -7.10
CA VAL A 98 -8.81 -14.00 -8.51
C VAL A 98 -9.69 -14.84 -9.42
N PHE A 99 -10.04 -14.29 -10.58
CA PHE A 99 -11.00 -14.90 -11.51
C PHE A 99 -10.40 -15.06 -12.91
N PRO A 100 -9.46 -16.02 -13.11
CA PRO A 100 -8.76 -16.18 -14.39
C PRO A 100 -9.66 -16.57 -15.56
N GLU A 101 -10.85 -17.14 -15.27
CA GLU A 101 -11.87 -17.50 -16.28
C GLU A 101 -13.03 -16.48 -16.35
N GLY A 102 -12.90 -15.35 -15.64
CA GLY A 102 -14.00 -14.40 -15.41
C GLY A 102 -14.86 -14.78 -14.20
N PHE A 103 -15.76 -13.87 -13.83
CA PHE A 103 -16.65 -14.05 -12.68
C PHE A 103 -17.75 -15.08 -12.98
N PRO A 104 -18.30 -15.77 -11.95
CA PRO A 104 -19.40 -16.72 -12.14
C PRO A 104 -20.60 -16.10 -12.88
N ALA A 105 -21.21 -16.84 -13.80
CA ALA A 105 -22.37 -16.37 -14.57
C ALA A 105 -23.51 -15.90 -13.66
N SER A 106 -23.76 -16.62 -12.55
CA SER A 106 -24.79 -16.24 -11.58
C SER A 106 -24.56 -14.88 -10.93
N PHE A 107 -23.28 -14.51 -10.69
CA PHE A 107 -22.95 -13.18 -10.20
C PHE A 107 -23.20 -12.11 -11.27
N ILE A 108 -22.75 -12.36 -12.51
CA ILE A 108 -22.94 -11.42 -13.63
C ILE A 108 -24.44 -11.18 -13.88
N GLU A 109 -25.27 -12.23 -13.93
CA GLU A 109 -26.70 -12.11 -14.09
C GLU A 109 -27.37 -11.28 -12.98
N ALA A 110 -26.99 -11.52 -11.73
CA ALA A 110 -27.47 -10.75 -10.60
C ALA A 110 -27.02 -9.29 -10.65
N PHE A 111 -25.77 -9.03 -11.08
CA PHE A 111 -25.23 -7.70 -11.26
C PHE A 111 -25.97 -6.93 -12.35
N GLU A 112 -26.19 -7.55 -13.53
CA GLU A 112 -26.98 -6.98 -14.63
C GLU A 112 -28.39 -6.57 -14.18
N GLN A 113 -29.05 -7.41 -13.39
CA GLN A 113 -30.38 -7.11 -12.83
C GLN A 113 -30.34 -5.91 -11.89
N ARG A 114 -29.30 -5.80 -11.05
CA ARG A 114 -29.15 -4.69 -10.10
C ARG A 114 -28.85 -3.36 -10.77
N ILE A 115 -28.03 -3.34 -11.81
CA ILE A 115 -27.66 -2.11 -12.53
C ILE A 115 -28.64 -1.75 -13.65
N GLY A 116 -29.53 -2.68 -14.06
CA GLY A 116 -30.51 -2.50 -15.14
C GLY A 116 -29.90 -2.49 -16.54
N HIS A 117 -28.70 -3.02 -16.72
CA HIS A 117 -27.99 -3.11 -17.99
C HIS A 117 -27.35 -4.47 -18.16
N ARG A 118 -27.37 -4.99 -19.41
CA ARG A 118 -26.49 -6.11 -19.77
C ARG A 118 -25.05 -5.65 -19.75
N VAL A 119 -24.12 -6.57 -19.49
CA VAL A 119 -22.68 -6.31 -19.58
C VAL A 119 -22.03 -7.19 -20.63
N ILE A 120 -20.88 -6.75 -21.13
CA ILE A 120 -20.03 -7.50 -22.06
C ILE A 120 -18.63 -7.69 -21.49
N GLY A 121 -17.91 -8.68 -22.00
CA GLY A 121 -16.55 -9.01 -21.56
C GLY A 121 -16.54 -10.15 -20.56
N ASN A 122 -16.43 -9.87 -19.26
CA ASN A 122 -16.28 -10.84 -18.17
C ASN A 122 -15.12 -11.82 -18.39
N LYS A 123 -13.94 -11.29 -18.66
CA LYS A 123 -12.72 -12.06 -18.90
C LYS A 123 -11.48 -11.31 -18.42
N PRO A 124 -10.33 -11.99 -18.25
CA PRO A 124 -9.05 -11.33 -18.02
C PRO A 124 -8.63 -10.52 -19.25
N ALA A 125 -8.23 -9.27 -19.06
CA ALA A 125 -7.70 -8.44 -20.11
C ALA A 125 -6.88 -7.26 -19.56
N SER A 126 -5.96 -6.73 -20.38
CA SER A 126 -5.42 -5.40 -20.14
C SER A 126 -6.48 -4.35 -20.50
N GLY A 127 -6.46 -3.23 -19.78
CA GLY A 127 -7.51 -2.24 -19.99
C GLY A 127 -7.41 -1.44 -21.29
N THR A 128 -6.30 -1.51 -22.04
CA THR A 128 -6.21 -0.99 -23.42
C THR A 128 -6.76 -2.01 -24.40
N ALA A 129 -6.32 -3.27 -24.31
CA ALA A 129 -6.76 -4.32 -25.20
C ALA A 129 -8.30 -4.55 -25.15
N ILE A 130 -8.89 -4.46 -23.96
CA ILE A 130 -10.35 -4.66 -23.83
C ILE A 130 -11.15 -3.53 -24.48
N LEU A 131 -10.63 -2.30 -24.47
CA LEU A 131 -11.27 -1.17 -25.15
C LEU A 131 -11.18 -1.31 -26.67
N ASP A 132 -10.03 -1.75 -27.19
CA ASP A 132 -9.84 -1.99 -28.63
C ASP A 132 -10.78 -3.11 -29.11
N GLU A 133 -11.01 -4.13 -28.30
CA GLU A 133 -11.85 -5.27 -28.61
C GLU A 133 -13.36 -4.96 -28.50
N LEU A 134 -13.78 -4.39 -27.37
CA LEU A 134 -15.21 -4.28 -27.03
C LEU A 134 -15.75 -2.85 -27.05
N GLY A 135 -14.89 -1.82 -27.22
CA GLY A 135 -15.32 -0.44 -27.15
C GLY A 135 -16.34 -0.06 -28.22
N ALA A 136 -16.23 -0.60 -29.45
CA ALA A 136 -17.20 -0.37 -30.53
C ALA A 136 -18.57 -0.99 -30.19
N GLU A 137 -18.60 -2.23 -29.66
CA GLU A 137 -19.82 -2.92 -29.22
C GLU A 137 -20.46 -2.19 -28.05
N HIS A 138 -19.67 -1.72 -27.07
CA HIS A 138 -20.14 -0.90 -25.96
C HIS A 138 -20.89 0.35 -26.44
N LEU A 139 -20.32 1.08 -27.41
CA LEU A 139 -20.96 2.26 -27.98
C LEU A 139 -22.26 1.96 -28.71
N GLN A 140 -22.31 0.84 -29.44
CA GLN A 140 -23.46 0.44 -30.23
C GLN A 140 -24.62 -0.05 -29.35
N ASN A 141 -24.31 -0.86 -28.33
CA ASN A 141 -25.33 -1.59 -27.56
C ASN A 141 -25.59 -0.94 -26.18
N HIS A 142 -24.85 0.10 -25.82
CA HIS A 142 -24.92 0.75 -24.49
C HIS A 142 -24.73 -0.23 -23.33
N THR A 143 -23.79 -1.15 -23.47
CA THR A 143 -23.49 -2.22 -22.49
C THR A 143 -22.18 -1.96 -21.77
N PRO A 144 -22.11 -1.76 -20.44
CA PRO A 144 -20.86 -1.64 -19.70
C PRO A 144 -19.90 -2.81 -19.96
N ILE A 145 -18.61 -2.54 -20.07
CA ILE A 145 -17.57 -3.56 -20.26
C ILE A 145 -17.09 -3.99 -18.88
N VAL A 146 -17.22 -5.29 -18.55
CA VAL A 146 -16.69 -5.89 -17.32
C VAL A 146 -15.48 -6.74 -17.65
N TYR A 147 -14.41 -6.63 -16.86
CA TYR A 147 -13.21 -7.44 -17.01
C TYR A 147 -12.42 -7.53 -15.71
N THR A 148 -11.47 -8.44 -15.67
CA THR A 148 -10.52 -8.61 -14.57
C THR A 148 -9.08 -8.57 -15.06
N SER A 149 -8.11 -8.84 -14.20
CA SER A 149 -6.70 -9.00 -14.53
C SER A 149 -6.08 -10.11 -13.65
N GLY A 150 -4.77 -10.23 -13.61
CA GLY A 150 -4.08 -11.12 -12.67
C GLY A 150 -4.29 -10.73 -11.20
N ASP A 151 -4.63 -9.46 -10.95
CA ASP A 151 -4.96 -8.97 -9.60
C ASP A 151 -6.38 -9.37 -9.19
N SER A 152 -6.65 -9.24 -7.88
CA SER A 152 -8.01 -9.42 -7.33
C SER A 152 -8.87 -8.19 -7.57
N VAL A 153 -9.38 -8.04 -8.79
CA VAL A 153 -10.12 -6.84 -9.20
C VAL A 153 -11.36 -7.17 -10.06
N PHE A 154 -12.41 -6.36 -9.90
CA PHE A 154 -13.55 -6.27 -10.79
C PHE A 154 -13.56 -4.89 -11.44
N GLN A 155 -13.35 -4.81 -12.74
CA GLN A 155 -13.21 -3.54 -13.44
C GLN A 155 -14.41 -3.30 -14.36
N ILE A 156 -14.93 -2.08 -14.35
CA ILE A 156 -16.04 -1.66 -15.22
C ILE A 156 -15.56 -0.49 -16.07
N ALA A 157 -15.54 -0.67 -17.40
CA ALA A 157 -15.20 0.39 -18.32
C ALA A 157 -16.45 0.90 -19.04
N CYS A 158 -16.60 2.24 -19.09
CA CYS A 158 -17.71 2.90 -19.77
C CYS A 158 -17.21 4.17 -20.47
N HIS A 159 -17.79 4.44 -21.64
CA HIS A 159 -17.58 5.73 -22.34
C HIS A 159 -18.34 6.85 -21.64
N GLU A 160 -17.67 7.97 -21.35
CA GLU A 160 -18.24 9.05 -20.52
C GLU A 160 -19.47 9.74 -21.12
N GLU A 161 -19.60 9.75 -22.46
CA GLU A 161 -20.80 10.30 -23.10
C GLU A 161 -22.04 9.41 -22.95
N LEU A 162 -21.86 8.08 -22.82
CA LEU A 162 -22.97 7.14 -22.62
C LEU A 162 -23.30 6.96 -21.14
N PHE A 163 -22.27 6.82 -20.32
CA PHE A 163 -22.34 6.65 -18.89
C PHE A 163 -21.41 7.67 -18.23
N PRO A 164 -21.93 8.85 -17.84
CA PRO A 164 -21.13 9.83 -17.12
C PRO A 164 -20.44 9.21 -15.89
N PRO A 165 -19.29 9.73 -15.44
CA PRO A 165 -18.52 9.16 -14.33
C PRO A 165 -19.35 8.80 -13.11
N GLU A 166 -20.30 9.64 -12.69
CA GLU A 166 -21.17 9.36 -11.53
C GLU A 166 -22.05 8.10 -11.74
N LYS A 167 -22.51 7.86 -12.96
CA LYS A 167 -23.31 6.65 -13.27
C LYS A 167 -22.43 5.41 -13.23
N LEU A 168 -21.21 5.48 -13.76
CA LEU A 168 -20.23 4.40 -13.65
C LEU A 168 -19.88 4.13 -12.18
N TYR A 169 -19.74 5.16 -11.35
CA TYR A 169 -19.49 4.99 -9.92
C TYR A 169 -20.68 4.33 -9.17
N GLU A 170 -21.92 4.57 -9.59
CA GLU A 170 -23.10 3.82 -9.07
C GLU A 170 -22.97 2.32 -9.38
N PHE A 171 -22.59 1.95 -10.60
CA PHE A 171 -22.35 0.56 -10.97
C PHE A 171 -21.24 -0.08 -10.12
N CYS A 172 -20.15 0.66 -9.91
CA CYS A 172 -19.04 0.19 -9.08
C CYS A 172 -19.44 0.02 -7.61
N ARG A 173 -20.22 0.94 -7.03
CA ARG A 173 -20.76 0.79 -5.67
C ARG A 173 -21.65 -0.44 -5.56
N THR A 174 -22.54 -0.65 -6.53
CA THR A 174 -23.40 -1.84 -6.59
C THR A 174 -22.56 -3.13 -6.65
N ALA A 175 -21.55 -3.17 -7.53
CA ALA A 175 -20.63 -4.31 -7.60
C ALA A 175 -19.89 -4.53 -6.26
N ARG A 176 -19.39 -3.46 -5.61
CA ARG A 176 -18.70 -3.56 -4.32
C ARG A 176 -19.58 -4.15 -3.21
N GLU A 177 -20.85 -3.75 -3.16
CA GLU A 177 -21.82 -4.33 -2.22
C GLU A 177 -22.05 -5.83 -2.44
N MET A 178 -22.06 -6.28 -3.71
CA MET A 178 -22.31 -7.67 -4.07
C MET A 178 -21.08 -8.57 -3.95
N LEU A 179 -19.88 -8.02 -4.14
CA LEU A 179 -18.60 -8.75 -4.12
C LEU A 179 -18.09 -8.90 -2.70
N GLN A 180 -18.69 -9.80 -1.93
CA GLN A 180 -18.37 -10.11 -0.54
C GLN A 180 -18.02 -11.61 -0.38
N GLY A 181 -17.39 -11.97 0.74
CA GLY A 181 -17.05 -13.36 1.04
C GLY A 181 -16.14 -13.99 -0.02
N ASP A 182 -16.52 -15.13 -0.57
CA ASP A 182 -15.74 -15.87 -1.58
C ASP A 182 -15.61 -15.12 -2.94
N LEU A 183 -16.45 -14.10 -3.18
CA LEU A 183 -16.35 -13.21 -4.33
C LEU A 183 -15.70 -11.85 -3.98
N GLY A 184 -15.22 -11.69 -2.75
CA GLY A 184 -14.71 -10.43 -2.20
C GLY A 184 -13.37 -10.02 -2.79
N VAL A 185 -13.37 -9.58 -4.06
CA VAL A 185 -12.14 -9.01 -4.68
C VAL A 185 -11.65 -7.79 -3.91
N GLY A 186 -10.35 -7.58 -3.91
CA GLY A 186 -9.72 -6.46 -3.20
C GLY A 186 -10.22 -5.09 -3.68
N ARG A 187 -10.48 -4.92 -4.98
CA ARG A 187 -10.95 -3.64 -5.54
C ARG A 187 -11.99 -3.82 -6.63
N VAL A 188 -12.98 -2.92 -6.65
CA VAL A 188 -13.82 -2.65 -7.81
C VAL A 188 -13.35 -1.34 -8.42
N ILE A 189 -13.09 -1.30 -9.74
CA ILE A 189 -12.44 -0.16 -10.38
C ILE A 189 -13.31 0.41 -11.49
N ALA A 190 -13.65 1.69 -11.37
CA ALA A 190 -14.22 2.48 -12.46
C ALA A 190 -13.13 2.87 -13.46
N ARG A 191 -13.34 2.54 -14.74
CA ARG A 191 -12.42 2.82 -15.86
C ARG A 191 -13.13 3.63 -16.95
N PRO A 192 -13.42 4.91 -16.70
CA PRO A 192 -14.02 5.75 -17.72
C PRO A 192 -13.05 6.01 -18.89
N PHE A 193 -13.61 6.13 -20.09
CA PHE A 193 -12.86 6.39 -21.31
C PHE A 193 -13.66 7.28 -22.28
N VAL A 194 -12.97 7.83 -23.26
CA VAL A 194 -13.50 8.67 -24.34
C VAL A 194 -12.91 8.24 -25.68
N GLY A 195 -13.41 8.81 -26.78
CA GLY A 195 -12.88 8.59 -28.12
C GLY A 195 -13.80 7.77 -29.02
N THR A 196 -13.24 7.25 -30.09
CA THR A 196 -13.98 6.50 -31.11
C THR A 196 -13.30 5.17 -31.40
N PRO A 197 -13.97 4.21 -32.06
CA PRO A 197 -13.38 2.94 -32.45
C PRO A 197 -11.99 3.10 -33.08
N GLY A 198 -10.99 2.40 -32.54
CA GLY A 198 -9.60 2.48 -32.95
C GLY A 198 -8.80 3.63 -32.33
N ASN A 199 -9.44 4.50 -31.53
CA ASN A 199 -8.77 5.62 -30.86
C ASN A 199 -9.43 5.93 -29.49
N PHE A 200 -9.58 4.90 -28.65
CA PHE A 200 -10.08 5.07 -27.28
C PHE A 200 -8.97 5.49 -26.33
N THR A 201 -9.30 6.41 -25.43
CA THR A 201 -8.38 6.90 -24.41
C THR A 201 -9.05 6.88 -23.04
N ARG A 202 -8.37 6.32 -22.04
CA ARG A 202 -8.83 6.37 -20.64
C ARG A 202 -8.71 7.80 -20.12
N THR A 203 -9.70 8.21 -19.32
CA THR A 203 -9.69 9.53 -18.69
C THR A 203 -9.09 9.46 -17.27
N GLY A 204 -8.84 10.63 -16.70
CA GLY A 204 -8.39 10.77 -15.32
C GLY A 204 -9.48 10.50 -14.26
N ASN A 205 -10.75 10.25 -14.68
CA ASN A 205 -11.89 9.98 -13.78
C ASN A 205 -11.94 8.52 -13.30
N ARG A 206 -10.78 7.84 -13.26
CA ARG A 206 -10.65 6.52 -12.58
C ARG A 206 -10.99 6.68 -11.10
N ARG A 207 -11.73 5.70 -10.58
CA ARG A 207 -11.99 5.60 -9.15
C ARG A 207 -11.97 4.14 -8.69
N ASP A 208 -11.29 3.89 -7.59
CA ASP A 208 -11.19 2.57 -6.98
C ASP A 208 -12.16 2.50 -5.79
N PHE A 209 -12.88 1.38 -5.67
CA PHE A 209 -13.78 1.05 -4.58
C PHE A 209 -13.23 -0.19 -3.89
N SER A 210 -12.39 0.06 -2.91
CA SER A 210 -11.68 -0.99 -2.17
C SER A 210 -12.62 -1.78 -1.26
N LEU A 211 -12.25 -3.02 -0.96
CA LEU A 211 -12.87 -3.77 0.13
C LEU A 211 -12.49 -3.07 1.44
N PRO A 212 -13.44 -2.81 2.34
CA PRO A 212 -13.10 -2.31 3.66
C PRO A 212 -12.37 -3.38 4.49
N PRO A 213 -11.50 -2.97 5.43
CA PRO A 213 -10.81 -3.90 6.30
C PRO A 213 -11.76 -4.85 7.03
N CYS A 214 -11.42 -6.14 7.08
CA CYS A 214 -12.26 -7.17 7.70
C CYS A 214 -12.21 -7.17 9.24
N GLY A 215 -11.49 -6.20 9.86
CA GLY A 215 -11.31 -6.10 11.30
C GLY A 215 -11.07 -4.68 11.78
N ARG A 216 -10.91 -4.52 13.09
CA ARG A 216 -10.62 -3.22 13.71
C ARG A 216 -9.18 -2.81 13.45
N THR A 217 -8.99 -1.75 12.70
CA THR A 217 -7.68 -1.20 12.34
C THR A 217 -7.17 -0.20 13.39
N LEU A 218 -5.85 0.08 13.35
CA LEU A 218 -5.23 1.17 14.09
C LEU A 218 -5.89 2.52 13.79
N LEU A 219 -6.20 2.78 12.51
CA LEU A 219 -6.85 4.02 12.08
C LEU A 219 -8.20 4.19 12.79
N ARG A 220 -9.01 3.13 12.82
CA ARG A 220 -10.30 3.14 13.50
C ARG A 220 -10.14 3.31 15.02
N ALA A 221 -9.14 2.67 15.61
CA ALA A 221 -8.86 2.82 17.05
C ALA A 221 -8.47 4.26 17.43
N VAL A 222 -7.65 4.92 16.60
CA VAL A 222 -7.25 6.32 16.75
C VAL A 222 -8.47 7.24 16.64
N GLN A 223 -9.29 7.05 15.59
CA GLN A 223 -10.50 7.84 15.36
C GLN A 223 -11.51 7.71 16.52
N ASP A 224 -11.77 6.47 16.98
CA ASP A 224 -12.72 6.21 18.07
C ASP A 224 -12.24 6.78 19.41
N ALA A 225 -10.92 6.97 19.58
CA ALA A 225 -10.34 7.64 20.73
C ALA A 225 -10.46 9.18 20.66
N GLY A 226 -11.05 9.72 19.60
CA GLY A 226 -11.18 11.15 19.38
C GLY A 226 -9.87 11.84 18.99
N MET A 227 -8.90 11.07 18.50
CA MET A 227 -7.61 11.56 18.00
C MET A 227 -7.66 11.74 16.48
N GLU A 228 -6.70 12.51 15.94
CA GLU A 228 -6.55 12.64 14.50
C GLU A 228 -5.96 11.37 13.87
N SER A 229 -6.63 10.87 12.85
CA SER A 229 -6.18 9.76 12.00
C SER A 229 -6.06 10.29 10.57
N ILE A 230 -4.84 10.64 10.18
CA ILE A 230 -4.53 11.35 8.94
C ILE A 230 -3.94 10.35 7.94
N GLY A 231 -4.52 10.28 6.74
CA GLY A 231 -4.02 9.49 5.62
C GLY A 231 -3.35 10.35 4.56
N VAL A 232 -2.15 9.97 4.10
CA VAL A 232 -1.45 10.66 3.00
C VAL A 232 -1.15 9.67 1.88
N GLY A 233 -1.37 10.10 0.64
CA GLY A 233 -1.22 9.27 -0.55
C GLY A 233 -2.37 8.29 -0.70
N LYS A 234 -2.10 7.01 -0.93
CA LYS A 234 -3.12 5.98 -1.15
C LYS A 234 -3.80 5.43 0.12
N ILE A 235 -3.47 5.92 1.30
CA ILE A 235 -4.00 5.37 2.56
C ILE A 235 -5.53 5.37 2.58
N GLU A 236 -6.17 6.43 2.12
CA GLU A 236 -7.62 6.49 2.07
C GLU A 236 -8.24 5.40 1.18
N ASP A 237 -7.66 5.14 0.02
CA ASP A 237 -8.11 4.08 -0.89
C ASP A 237 -7.85 2.68 -0.31
N ILE A 238 -6.67 2.46 0.30
CA ILE A 238 -6.27 1.17 0.89
C ILE A 238 -7.21 0.77 2.03
N PHE A 239 -7.65 1.73 2.83
CA PHE A 239 -8.56 1.50 3.95
C PHE A 239 -10.03 1.81 3.63
N ALA A 240 -10.39 1.97 2.36
CA ALA A 240 -11.76 2.25 1.91
C ALA A 240 -12.42 3.42 2.67
N HIS A 241 -11.66 4.47 2.95
CA HIS A 241 -12.03 5.66 3.72
C HIS A 241 -12.31 5.40 5.22
N GLU A 242 -12.15 4.17 5.72
CA GLU A 242 -12.47 3.84 7.10
C GLU A 242 -11.39 4.27 8.09
N GLY A 243 -11.82 4.83 9.21
CA GLY A 243 -10.95 5.17 10.33
C GLY A 243 -10.13 6.45 10.13
N LEU A 244 -10.35 7.23 9.08
CA LEU A 244 -9.68 8.50 8.82
C LEU A 244 -10.51 9.70 9.28
N THR A 245 -9.85 10.70 9.88
CA THR A 245 -10.43 12.02 10.18
C THR A 245 -10.06 13.04 9.11
N GLN A 246 -8.89 12.87 8.49
CA GLN A 246 -8.39 13.71 7.40
C GLN A 246 -7.66 12.85 6.38
N SER A 247 -7.65 13.29 5.12
CA SER A 247 -6.84 12.67 4.07
C SER A 247 -6.29 13.71 3.11
N ASP A 248 -5.10 13.39 2.54
CA ASP A 248 -4.48 14.14 1.47
C ASP A 248 -4.09 13.18 0.33
N HIS A 249 -4.80 13.28 -0.78
CA HIS A 249 -4.60 12.45 -1.97
C HIS A 249 -3.42 12.92 -2.84
N ALA A 250 -2.32 13.34 -2.21
CA ALA A 250 -1.10 13.67 -2.94
C ALA A 250 -0.69 12.50 -3.84
N ALA A 251 -0.27 12.80 -5.05
CA ALA A 251 0.13 11.83 -6.06
C ALA A 251 1.64 11.86 -6.30
N GLY A 252 2.28 10.70 -6.18
CA GLY A 252 3.73 10.53 -6.30
C GLY A 252 4.49 10.90 -5.00
N ASN A 253 5.67 10.32 -4.84
CA ASN A 253 6.45 10.46 -3.62
C ASN A 253 6.76 11.91 -3.23
N PRO A 254 7.17 12.81 -4.15
CA PRO A 254 7.47 14.19 -3.78
C PRO A 254 6.29 14.92 -3.14
N ALA A 255 5.10 14.81 -3.74
CA ALA A 255 3.90 15.46 -3.22
C ALA A 255 3.42 14.85 -1.90
N CYS A 256 3.54 13.53 -1.74
CA CYS A 256 3.24 12.84 -0.47
C CYS A 256 4.21 13.28 0.66
N MET A 257 5.51 13.42 0.36
CA MET A 257 6.48 13.94 1.32
C MET A 257 6.20 15.40 1.70
N ASP A 258 5.78 16.24 0.75
CA ASP A 258 5.38 17.62 1.03
C ASP A 258 4.14 17.66 1.93
N ALA A 259 3.16 16.79 1.68
CA ALA A 259 1.97 16.64 2.52
C ALA A 259 2.35 16.18 3.94
N LEU A 260 3.19 15.16 4.08
CA LEU A 260 3.70 14.67 5.36
C LEU A 260 4.40 15.82 6.14
N VAL A 261 5.33 16.52 5.51
CA VAL A 261 6.05 17.67 6.12
C VAL A 261 5.08 18.77 6.55
N ARG A 262 4.02 19.02 5.77
CA ARG A 262 2.98 19.98 6.15
C ARG A 262 2.26 19.54 7.43
N PHE A 263 1.84 18.27 7.54
CA PHE A 263 1.22 17.73 8.76
C PHE A 263 2.20 17.72 9.95
N MET A 264 3.49 17.45 9.75
CA MET A 264 4.49 17.52 10.81
C MET A 264 4.60 18.92 11.44
N LYS A 265 4.27 19.98 10.68
CA LYS A 265 4.26 21.37 11.15
C LYS A 265 2.97 21.76 11.90
N THR A 266 1.93 20.91 11.88
CA THR A 266 0.65 21.16 12.57
C THR A 266 0.64 20.56 13.97
N ASP A 267 -0.30 21.04 14.80
CA ASP A 267 -0.56 20.51 16.13
C ASP A 267 -1.72 19.51 16.06
N PHE A 268 -1.48 18.27 16.47
CA PHE A 268 -2.50 17.24 16.64
C PHE A 268 -2.05 16.17 17.63
N ASP A 269 -2.98 15.41 18.17
CA ASP A 269 -2.73 14.13 18.85
C ASP A 269 -3.23 13.02 17.94
N GLY A 270 -2.39 12.01 17.65
CA GLY A 270 -2.81 10.89 16.82
C GLY A 270 -1.78 10.40 15.81
N LEU A 271 -2.27 9.87 14.71
CA LEU A 271 -1.52 9.16 13.68
C LEU A 271 -1.54 9.96 12.36
N CYS A 272 -0.37 10.13 11.75
CA CYS A 272 -0.23 10.46 10.33
C CYS A 272 0.37 9.25 9.61
N PHE A 273 -0.43 8.57 8.80
CA PHE A 273 -0.05 7.39 8.04
C PHE A 273 0.17 7.79 6.57
N THR A 274 1.37 7.57 6.06
CA THR A 274 1.79 7.99 4.71
C THR A 274 2.20 6.78 3.89
N ASN A 275 1.70 6.69 2.65
CA ASN A 275 2.17 5.72 1.65
C ASN A 275 2.93 6.45 0.54
N LEU A 276 4.19 6.05 0.31
CA LEU A 276 5.05 6.52 -0.77
C LEU A 276 5.13 5.46 -1.87
N VAL A 277 4.34 5.63 -2.92
CA VAL A 277 3.96 4.57 -3.86
C VAL A 277 4.89 4.39 -5.07
N ASP A 278 5.79 5.34 -5.35
CA ASP A 278 6.54 5.34 -6.62
C ASP A 278 7.53 4.18 -6.73
N THR A 279 8.09 3.72 -5.62
CA THR A 279 8.96 2.54 -5.56
C THR A 279 8.26 1.30 -6.09
N ASP A 280 6.98 1.13 -5.79
CA ASP A 280 6.14 0.08 -6.35
C ASP A 280 5.68 0.40 -7.78
N SER A 281 4.81 1.41 -7.92
CA SER A 281 4.00 1.63 -9.11
C SER A 281 4.77 2.16 -10.31
N VAL A 282 5.88 2.88 -10.09
CA VAL A 282 6.69 3.49 -11.15
C VAL A 282 7.92 2.65 -11.46
N TYR A 283 8.52 2.00 -10.47
CA TYR A 283 9.83 1.37 -10.62
C TYR A 283 9.84 -0.15 -10.42
N GLY A 284 9.22 -0.67 -9.36
CA GLY A 284 9.19 -2.10 -9.00
C GLY A 284 8.58 -2.95 -10.12
N HIS A 285 7.32 -2.71 -10.42
CA HIS A 285 6.58 -3.40 -11.51
C HIS A 285 7.15 -3.20 -12.93
N ARG A 286 8.21 -2.40 -13.09
CA ARG A 286 8.86 -2.14 -14.38
C ARG A 286 10.31 -2.59 -14.44
N ASN A 287 10.75 -3.33 -13.42
CA ASN A 287 12.13 -3.80 -13.30
C ASN A 287 13.14 -2.65 -13.55
N ASN A 288 12.90 -1.50 -12.90
CA ASN A 288 13.73 -0.31 -13.00
C ASN A 288 14.48 -0.05 -11.68
N PRO A 289 15.58 -0.77 -11.40
CA PRO A 289 16.32 -0.62 -10.14
C PRO A 289 16.99 0.75 -9.99
N GLU A 290 17.38 1.39 -11.09
CA GLU A 290 17.98 2.72 -11.07
C GLU A 290 16.97 3.79 -10.61
N GLY A 291 15.74 3.74 -11.13
CA GLY A 291 14.65 4.60 -10.69
C GLY A 291 14.23 4.32 -9.24
N PHE A 292 14.19 3.04 -8.85
CA PHE A 292 13.91 2.62 -7.49
C PHE A 292 14.95 3.18 -6.50
N ALA A 293 16.24 3.06 -6.84
CA ALA A 293 17.34 3.62 -6.05
C ALA A 293 17.24 5.15 -5.92
N GLY A 294 16.91 5.85 -7.02
CA GLY A 294 16.70 7.29 -7.02
C GLY A 294 15.56 7.75 -6.11
N ALA A 295 14.44 7.00 -6.07
CA ALA A 295 13.33 7.29 -5.18
C ALA A 295 13.72 7.11 -3.69
N LEU A 296 14.54 6.11 -3.37
CA LEU A 296 15.07 5.93 -2.02
C LEU A 296 16.03 7.09 -1.63
N GLU A 297 16.89 7.54 -2.54
CA GLU A 297 17.80 8.68 -2.29
C GLU A 297 17.01 9.98 -2.08
N GLU A 298 15.93 10.20 -2.84
CA GLU A 298 15.05 11.35 -2.67
C GLU A 298 14.37 11.33 -1.29
N PHE A 299 13.84 10.20 -0.87
CA PHE A 299 13.28 10.04 0.48
C PHE A 299 14.35 10.27 1.56
N ASP A 300 15.51 9.64 1.43
CA ASP A 300 16.63 9.79 2.39
C ASP A 300 17.04 11.26 2.56
N ALA A 301 17.12 12.01 1.47
CA ALA A 301 17.44 13.44 1.52
C ALA A 301 16.40 14.27 2.30
N ARG A 302 15.11 13.91 2.19
CA ARG A 302 14.01 14.59 2.92
C ARG A 302 13.93 14.17 4.40
N LEU A 303 14.48 13.00 4.74
CA LEU A 303 14.39 12.45 6.09
C LEU A 303 15.04 13.37 7.15
N ALA A 304 16.14 14.06 6.82
CA ALA A 304 16.77 15.00 7.72
C ALA A 304 15.85 16.20 8.09
N GLU A 305 15.05 16.71 7.13
CA GLU A 305 14.03 17.73 7.40
C GLU A 305 12.92 17.17 8.32
N MET A 306 12.46 15.94 8.03
CA MET A 306 11.41 15.30 8.83
C MET A 306 11.85 15.08 10.27
N GLU A 307 13.07 14.58 10.49
CA GLU A 307 13.64 14.41 11.82
C GLU A 307 13.71 15.73 12.61
N ALA A 308 14.09 16.82 11.96
CA ALA A 308 14.17 18.13 12.58
C ALA A 308 12.82 18.72 12.99
N LEU A 309 11.72 18.24 12.43
CA LEU A 309 10.34 18.64 12.74
C LEU A 309 9.70 17.83 13.86
N LEU A 310 10.30 16.70 14.25
CA LEU A 310 9.79 15.89 15.36
C LEU A 310 10.01 16.58 16.69
N ARG A 311 9.02 16.50 17.54
CA ARG A 311 8.98 17.11 18.87
C ARG A 311 9.17 16.05 19.96
N PRO A 312 9.59 16.39 21.17
CA PRO A 312 9.60 15.45 22.28
C PRO A 312 8.23 14.77 22.45
N GLY A 313 8.21 13.44 22.45
CA GLY A 313 6.99 12.63 22.50
C GLY A 313 6.45 12.18 21.14
N ASP A 314 6.97 12.68 20.02
CA ASP A 314 6.66 12.14 18.70
C ASP A 314 7.39 10.83 18.43
N LEU A 315 6.79 9.97 17.63
CA LEU A 315 7.38 8.75 17.12
C LEU A 315 7.35 8.76 15.59
N MET A 316 8.47 8.46 14.95
CA MET A 316 8.55 8.19 13.51
C MET A 316 8.86 6.72 13.30
N ILE A 317 8.10 6.06 12.42
CA ILE A 317 8.36 4.69 11.95
C ILE A 317 8.39 4.72 10.43
N ILE A 318 9.45 4.14 9.85
CA ILE A 318 9.62 3.93 8.42
C ILE A 318 9.63 2.42 8.18
N THR A 319 8.80 1.96 7.27
CA THR A 319 8.65 0.54 6.95
C THR A 319 8.26 0.36 5.49
N ALA A 320 7.93 -0.85 5.09
CA ALA A 320 7.33 -1.21 3.81
C ALA A 320 6.09 -2.07 4.07
N ASP A 321 5.39 -2.46 3.03
CA ASP A 321 4.19 -3.31 3.08
C ASP A 321 4.39 -4.67 2.42
N HIS A 322 5.30 -4.77 1.46
CA HIS A 322 5.75 -6.00 0.77
C HIS A 322 7.09 -5.72 0.04
N GLY A 323 7.55 -6.66 -0.78
CA GLY A 323 8.62 -6.46 -1.75
C GLY A 323 8.08 -6.33 -3.18
N CYS A 324 8.88 -5.77 -4.07
CA CYS A 324 8.73 -5.87 -5.53
C CYS A 324 10.11 -5.68 -6.15
N ASP A 325 10.86 -6.76 -6.25
CA ASP A 325 12.29 -6.73 -6.57
C ASP A 325 12.53 -6.39 -8.05
N PRO A 326 12.98 -5.16 -8.37
CA PRO A 326 13.18 -4.74 -9.76
C PRO A 326 14.37 -5.42 -10.44
N CYS A 327 15.16 -6.18 -9.69
CA CYS A 327 16.26 -6.98 -10.21
C CYS A 327 15.86 -8.44 -10.47
N PHE A 328 14.70 -8.90 -10.00
CA PHE A 328 14.19 -10.24 -10.18
C PHE A 328 13.40 -10.32 -11.49
N LEU A 329 14.12 -10.56 -12.60
CA LEU A 329 13.55 -10.50 -13.95
C LEU A 329 12.55 -11.62 -14.30
N GLN A 330 12.31 -12.56 -13.39
CA GLN A 330 11.35 -13.65 -13.58
C GLN A 330 9.91 -13.20 -13.33
N SER A 331 9.73 -12.10 -12.62
CA SER A 331 8.42 -11.52 -12.29
C SER A 331 8.49 -9.99 -12.33
N THR A 332 7.36 -9.36 -12.55
CA THR A 332 7.12 -7.92 -12.31
C THR A 332 6.07 -7.71 -11.22
N ASP A 333 5.71 -8.77 -10.52
CA ASP A 333 4.71 -8.76 -9.46
C ASP A 333 5.35 -8.50 -8.10
N HIS A 334 4.53 -8.21 -7.09
CA HIS A 334 4.94 -8.13 -5.70
C HIS A 334 5.66 -9.40 -5.26
N SER A 335 6.58 -9.30 -4.31
CA SER A 335 7.34 -10.41 -3.76
C SER A 335 7.11 -10.58 -2.26
N ARG A 336 7.06 -11.85 -1.83
CA ARG A 336 6.88 -12.26 -0.44
C ARG A 336 8.20 -12.10 0.32
N GLU A 337 8.39 -10.93 0.90
CA GLU A 337 9.63 -10.56 1.59
C GLU A 337 9.38 -10.13 3.04
N TYR A 338 10.43 -10.15 3.85
CA TYR A 338 10.46 -9.35 5.05
C TYR A 338 10.38 -7.87 4.70
N ILE A 339 9.84 -7.05 5.60
CA ILE A 339 9.87 -5.59 5.47
C ILE A 339 10.84 -4.98 6.47
N PRO A 340 11.56 -3.89 6.12
CA PRO A 340 12.41 -3.18 7.06
C PRO A 340 11.55 -2.43 8.08
N ILE A 341 12.06 -2.30 9.30
CA ILE A 341 11.49 -1.46 10.35
C ILE A 341 12.59 -0.56 10.87
N MET A 342 12.41 0.75 10.73
CA MET A 342 13.26 1.76 11.33
C MET A 342 12.38 2.69 12.16
N ALA A 343 12.72 2.91 13.43
CA ALA A 343 11.93 3.76 14.31
C ALA A 343 12.83 4.72 15.09
N TRP A 344 12.36 5.93 15.28
CA TRP A 344 13.08 6.96 15.99
C TRP A 344 12.16 7.94 16.71
N THR A 345 12.60 8.41 17.87
CA THR A 345 11.96 9.49 18.62
C THR A 345 13.04 10.46 19.11
N PRO A 346 12.75 11.76 19.24
CA PRO A 346 13.71 12.73 19.78
C PRO A 346 14.24 12.30 21.15
N GLY A 347 15.56 12.29 21.28
CA GLY A 347 16.26 11.80 22.47
C GLY A 347 16.99 10.47 22.27
N MET A 348 16.60 9.66 21.28
CA MET A 348 17.37 8.45 20.93
C MET A 348 18.72 8.83 20.34
N THR A 349 19.78 8.29 20.91
CA THR A 349 21.16 8.54 20.47
C THR A 349 21.95 7.28 20.20
N GLU A 350 21.38 6.10 20.49
CA GLU A 350 22.01 4.80 20.31
C GLU A 350 21.07 3.85 19.60
N GLY A 351 21.64 3.01 18.74
CA GLY A 351 20.88 2.00 17.98
C GLY A 351 20.31 0.92 18.87
N THR A 352 19.09 0.51 18.60
CA THR A 352 18.41 -0.59 19.29
C THR A 352 17.98 -1.65 18.29
N ASP A 353 18.45 -2.88 18.44
CA ASP A 353 18.04 -3.99 17.61
C ASP A 353 16.67 -4.53 18.06
N LEU A 354 15.69 -4.49 17.17
CA LEU A 354 14.34 -5.04 17.35
C LEU A 354 14.23 -6.50 16.90
N GLY A 355 15.27 -7.01 16.24
CA GLY A 355 15.30 -8.34 15.64
C GLY A 355 14.32 -8.53 14.50
N THR A 356 13.93 -9.79 14.28
CA THR A 356 12.86 -10.15 13.34
C THR A 356 11.53 -10.21 14.09
N ARG A 357 10.58 -9.34 13.73
CA ARG A 357 9.24 -9.30 14.30
C ARG A 357 8.37 -10.37 13.66
N ALA A 358 7.54 -11.02 14.49
CA ALA A 358 6.74 -12.17 14.05
C ALA A 358 5.57 -11.79 13.13
N THR A 359 5.16 -10.52 13.13
CA THR A 359 4.05 -10.00 12.31
C THR A 359 4.26 -8.50 12.03
N PHE A 360 3.73 -8.01 10.93
CA PHE A 360 3.66 -6.57 10.64
C PHE A 360 2.79 -5.82 11.66
N ALA A 361 1.83 -6.50 12.27
CA ALA A 361 0.94 -5.93 13.29
C ALA A 361 1.69 -5.43 14.56
N ASP A 362 2.94 -5.86 14.78
CA ASP A 362 3.78 -5.33 15.86
C ASP A 362 4.00 -3.82 15.71
N ILE A 363 3.99 -3.32 14.46
CA ILE A 363 4.08 -1.88 14.14
C ILE A 363 2.83 -1.16 14.64
N GLY A 364 1.64 -1.67 14.28
CA GLY A 364 0.36 -1.11 14.73
C GLY A 364 0.19 -1.15 16.25
N ALA A 365 0.57 -2.26 16.88
CA ALA A 365 0.56 -2.39 18.33
C ALA A 365 1.51 -1.38 19.02
N THR A 366 2.65 -1.09 18.39
CA THR A 366 3.59 -0.08 18.87
C THR A 366 3.03 1.33 18.75
N CYS A 367 2.40 1.66 17.61
CA CYS A 367 1.73 2.94 17.43
C CYS A 367 0.59 3.13 18.44
N ALA A 368 -0.24 2.10 18.64
CA ALA A 368 -1.33 2.12 19.62
C ALA A 368 -0.81 2.35 21.04
N GLU A 369 0.20 1.60 21.47
CA GLU A 369 0.80 1.77 22.80
C GLU A 369 1.44 3.16 22.97
N TRP A 370 2.09 3.69 21.91
CA TRP A 370 2.69 5.02 21.93
C TRP A 370 1.64 6.11 22.15
N LEU A 371 0.49 5.98 21.50
CA LEU A 371 -0.67 6.88 21.63
C LEU A 371 -1.51 6.64 22.88
N GLY A 372 -1.17 5.62 23.69
CA GLY A 372 -1.92 5.30 24.91
C GLY A 372 -3.23 4.57 24.66
N LEU A 373 -3.41 3.96 23.47
CA LEU A 373 -4.60 3.18 23.13
C LEU A 373 -4.53 1.77 23.73
N PRO A 374 -5.68 1.13 24.03
CA PRO A 374 -5.75 -0.20 24.64
C PRO A 374 -5.52 -1.35 23.64
N GLU A 375 -5.61 -1.09 22.35
CA GLU A 375 -5.51 -2.07 21.27
C GLU A 375 -4.14 -2.78 21.27
N ARG A 376 -4.15 -4.10 21.04
CA ARG A 376 -2.94 -4.95 20.97
C ARG A 376 -2.80 -5.72 19.66
N PHE A 377 -3.86 -5.82 18.85
CA PHE A 377 -3.89 -6.44 17.52
C PHE A 377 -3.31 -7.88 17.46
N ASP A 378 -3.38 -8.63 18.55
CA ASP A 378 -2.74 -9.95 18.68
C ASP A 378 -1.24 -9.90 18.28
N ALA A 379 -0.54 -8.87 18.73
CA ALA A 379 0.81 -8.51 18.33
C ALA A 379 1.65 -8.03 19.53
N THR A 380 2.95 -7.91 19.34
CA THR A 380 3.89 -7.51 20.39
C THR A 380 4.50 -6.15 20.07
N SER A 381 4.08 -5.13 20.84
CA SER A 381 4.64 -3.78 20.76
C SER A 381 6.12 -3.75 21.15
N PHE A 382 6.88 -2.95 20.40
CA PHE A 382 8.27 -2.62 20.73
C PHE A 382 8.45 -1.18 21.30
N ALA A 383 7.35 -0.51 21.68
CA ALA A 383 7.39 0.86 22.22
C ALA A 383 8.32 1.01 23.44
N LYS A 384 8.44 -0.02 24.27
CA LYS A 384 9.35 0.00 25.43
C LYS A 384 10.81 0.12 25.00
N ALA A 385 11.22 -0.53 23.92
CA ALA A 385 12.58 -0.46 23.40
C ALA A 385 12.95 0.94 22.88
N LEU A 386 11.92 1.74 22.52
CA LEU A 386 12.08 3.11 22.03
C LEU A 386 12.11 4.16 23.17
N ARG A 387 11.87 3.79 24.42
CA ARG A 387 11.78 4.69 25.59
C ARG A 387 12.93 4.52 26.58
N THR A 388 13.87 3.63 26.29
CA THR A 388 15.01 3.32 27.18
C THR A 388 16.24 4.14 26.78
N PHE A 389 16.27 5.43 27.11
CA PHE A 389 17.45 6.30 26.96
C PHE A 389 17.55 7.33 28.09
#